data_8d432dffcfe66f59be7b74613aab450b
#
_entry.id   8d432dffcfe66f59be7b74613aab450b
#
_cell.length_a   1.000
_cell.length_b   1.000
_cell.length_c   1.000
_cell.angle_alpha   90.00
_cell.angle_beta   90.00
_cell.angle_gamma   90.00
#
_symmetry.space_group_name_H-M   'P 1'
#
loop_
_entity.id
_entity.type
_entity.pdbx_description
1 polymer ?
#
loop_
_entity_poly.entity_id
_entity_poly.type
_entity_poly.pdbx_seq_one_letter_code
_entity_poly.pdbx_strand_id
1 'polypeptide(L)'
;MPAFWELVSLVVDLAFVLLIVRIVRKTRLKKKTETAESPPARKIGFETASASPPARKRHKPRTSGFRWMRMFLRRFRPYRLFHAIKVDGFRACYFFDYCPEKQIRSLRDDRNRDLILGFKDGDDTVPIYLVSEFIYRYIPGREMHKWMLCTIPASTRTKNEARYRNLCERVADMTGIHNGFKEIIILFDRQDSRQKKEDDTVGNLQFGPGVAGKHVLLFDDIITRGTSFVQCAEQIMDKGAASVTGLFLGRTLR
;
A
#
# COMPACT_ATOMS: atom_id res chain seq x y z
N MET A 1 -2.98 -28.65 25.85
CA MET A 1 -1.98 -27.58 25.60
C MET A 1 -2.36 -26.60 24.45
N PRO A 2 -3.46 -26.75 23.68
CA PRO A 2 -3.83 -25.75 22.66
C PRO A 2 -4.25 -24.39 23.25
N ALA A 3 -5.00 -24.38 24.36
CA ALA A 3 -5.54 -23.15 24.95
C ALA A 3 -4.48 -22.13 25.43
N PHE A 4 -3.30 -22.58 25.84
CA PHE A 4 -2.21 -21.69 26.27
C PHE A 4 -1.66 -20.85 25.10
N TRP A 5 -1.50 -21.45 23.95
CA TRP A 5 -0.99 -20.77 22.75
C TRP A 5 -2.02 -19.82 22.14
N GLU A 6 -3.31 -20.13 22.25
CA GLU A 6 -4.39 -19.22 21.86
C GLU A 6 -4.43 -17.97 22.77
N LEU A 7 -4.24 -18.15 24.07
CA LEU A 7 -4.19 -17.03 25.03
C LEU A 7 -2.97 -16.14 24.77
N VAL A 8 -1.82 -16.72 24.50
CA VAL A 8 -0.59 -15.99 24.15
C VAL A 8 -0.79 -15.22 22.83
N SER A 9 -1.45 -15.81 21.84
CA SER A 9 -1.81 -15.15 20.59
C SER A 9 -2.69 -13.94 20.83
N LEU A 10 -3.74 -14.09 21.63
CA LEU A 10 -4.69 -13.02 21.94
C LEU A 10 -4.01 -11.84 22.65
N VAL A 11 -3.09 -12.11 23.59
CA VAL A 11 -2.34 -11.07 24.31
C VAL A 11 -1.37 -10.33 23.38
N VAL A 12 -0.73 -11.05 22.46
CA VAL A 12 0.18 -10.44 21.46
C VAL A 12 -0.61 -9.59 20.47
N ASP A 13 -1.76 -10.05 20.00
CA ASP A 13 -2.63 -9.30 19.11
C ASP A 13 -3.17 -8.03 19.81
N LEU A 14 -3.55 -8.13 21.07
CA LEU A 14 -4.01 -6.99 21.87
C LEU A 14 -2.90 -5.96 22.09
N ALA A 15 -1.68 -6.41 22.43
CA ALA A 15 -0.52 -5.55 22.60
C ALA A 15 -0.14 -4.84 21.28
N PHE A 16 -0.27 -5.52 20.16
CA PHE A 16 -0.02 -4.97 18.82
C PHE A 16 -1.05 -3.89 18.46
N VAL A 17 -2.34 -4.16 18.70
CA VAL A 17 -3.42 -3.19 18.50
C VAL A 17 -3.24 -1.95 19.39
N LEU A 18 -2.88 -2.14 20.66
CA LEU A 18 -2.64 -1.03 21.57
C LEU A 18 -1.41 -0.19 21.17
N LEU A 19 -0.38 -0.82 20.63
CA LEU A 19 0.80 -0.12 20.11
C LEU A 19 0.44 0.71 18.88
N ILE A 20 -0.34 0.16 17.93
CA ILE A 20 -0.81 0.88 16.74
C ILE A 20 -1.69 2.06 17.15
N VAL A 21 -2.65 1.85 18.06
CA VAL A 21 -3.52 2.93 18.56
C VAL A 21 -2.70 4.05 19.24
N ARG A 22 -1.65 3.69 19.96
CA ARG A 22 -0.76 4.67 20.61
C ARG A 22 0.06 5.46 19.62
N ILE A 23 0.53 4.83 18.53
CA ILE A 23 1.26 5.49 17.43
C ILE A 23 0.32 6.45 16.69
N VAL A 24 -0.89 6.00 16.33
CA VAL A 24 -1.91 6.81 15.64
C VAL A 24 -2.35 8.00 16.48
N ARG A 25 -2.58 7.82 17.78
CA ARG A 25 -2.88 8.94 18.70
C ARG A 25 -1.75 9.97 18.76
N LYS A 26 -0.49 9.51 18.80
CA LYS A 26 0.68 10.40 18.86
C LYS A 26 0.88 11.20 17.56
N THR A 27 0.59 10.60 16.40
CA THR A 27 0.65 11.30 15.11
C THR A 27 -0.51 12.28 14.92
N ARG A 28 -1.73 11.94 15.36
CA ARG A 28 -2.89 12.86 15.33
C ARG A 28 -2.71 14.07 16.24
N LEU A 29 -2.13 13.87 17.44
CA LEU A 29 -1.79 14.96 18.35
C LEU A 29 -0.75 15.91 17.73
N LYS A 30 0.26 15.37 17.04
CA LYS A 30 1.29 16.18 16.38
C LYS A 30 0.73 17.00 15.21
N LYS A 31 -0.19 16.41 14.43
CA LYS A 31 -0.87 17.10 13.32
C LYS A 31 -1.80 18.22 13.82
N LYS A 32 -2.40 18.06 15.01
CA LYS A 32 -3.29 19.06 15.61
C LYS A 32 -2.52 20.25 16.21
N THR A 33 -1.27 20.06 16.66
CA THR A 33 -0.40 21.15 17.10
C THR A 33 0.22 21.93 15.95
N GLU A 34 0.54 21.27 14.81
CA GLU A 34 1.08 21.94 13.63
C GLU A 34 0.05 22.80 12.87
N THR A 35 -1.26 22.50 13.00
CA THR A 35 -2.35 23.29 12.41
C THR A 35 -2.79 24.48 13.27
N ALA A 36 -2.35 24.57 14.52
CA ALA A 36 -2.71 25.66 15.44
C ALA A 36 -1.72 26.84 15.43
N GLU A 37 -0.58 26.71 14.75
CA GLU A 37 0.43 27.79 14.62
C GLU A 37 0.56 28.24 13.17
N SER A 38 -0.46 28.93 12.64
CA SER A 38 -0.33 29.69 11.39
C SER A 38 -0.22 31.18 11.74
N PRO A 39 0.91 31.85 11.50
CA PRO A 39 1.02 33.28 11.71
C PRO A 39 0.26 34.08 10.63
N PRO A 40 -0.21 35.29 10.94
CA PRO A 40 -1.03 36.12 10.03
C PRO A 40 -0.25 36.56 8.78
N ALA A 41 -0.96 36.60 7.66
CA ALA A 41 -0.46 36.98 6.36
C ALA A 41 0.15 38.38 6.36
N ARG A 42 1.44 38.50 6.09
CA ARG A 42 2.15 39.77 5.83
C ARG A 42 2.12 40.05 4.33
N LYS A 43 1.50 41.15 3.94
CA LYS A 43 1.58 41.70 2.59
C LYS A 43 3.02 42.09 2.28
N ILE A 44 3.59 41.55 1.22
CA ILE A 44 4.91 41.95 0.73
C ILE A 44 4.80 42.24 -0.76
N GLY A 45 5.33 43.44 -1.10
CA GLY A 45 5.38 43.99 -2.44
C GLY A 45 6.28 43.19 -3.39
N PHE A 46 6.01 43.38 -4.67
CA PHE A 46 6.78 42.86 -5.80
C PHE A 46 8.19 43.44 -5.82
N GLU A 47 9.20 42.61 -5.72
CA GLU A 47 10.54 42.87 -6.25
C GLU A 47 11.06 41.63 -6.99
N THR A 48 11.40 41.87 -8.26
CA THR A 48 11.97 40.88 -9.16
C THR A 48 13.46 40.68 -8.86
N ALA A 49 13.85 39.54 -8.36
CA ALA A 49 15.25 39.12 -8.36
C ALA A 49 15.34 37.62 -8.68
N SER A 50 16.00 37.31 -9.79
CA SER A 50 16.38 35.98 -10.23
C SER A 50 17.44 35.40 -9.30
N ALA A 51 17.05 34.45 -8.43
CA ALA A 51 17.97 33.64 -7.64
C ALA A 51 17.54 32.20 -7.70
N SER A 52 18.45 31.32 -8.12
CA SER A 52 18.28 29.88 -8.15
C SER A 52 17.94 29.32 -6.76
N PRO A 53 17.02 28.35 -6.62
CA PRO A 53 16.64 27.84 -5.31
C PRO A 53 17.81 27.06 -4.68
N PRO A 54 18.07 27.22 -3.36
CA PRO A 54 19.11 26.49 -2.67
C PRO A 54 18.81 25.00 -2.62
N ALA A 55 19.83 24.18 -2.83
CA ALA A 55 19.78 22.71 -2.81
C ALA A 55 19.12 22.21 -1.52
N ARG A 56 17.99 21.53 -1.67
CA ARG A 56 17.21 20.92 -0.59
C ARG A 56 18.06 19.89 0.13
N LYS A 57 18.51 20.17 1.37
CA LYS A 57 19.25 19.23 2.22
C LYS A 57 18.41 17.96 2.39
N ARG A 58 18.92 16.83 1.87
CA ARG A 58 18.34 15.51 2.08
C ARG A 58 18.33 15.20 3.58
N HIS A 59 17.15 15.25 4.20
CA HIS A 59 16.96 14.73 5.55
C HIS A 59 17.20 13.22 5.53
N LYS A 60 18.28 12.77 6.18
CA LYS A 60 18.49 11.33 6.44
C LYS A 60 17.33 10.83 7.32
N PRO A 61 16.61 9.77 6.94
CA PRO A 61 15.51 9.24 7.76
C PRO A 61 16.06 8.77 9.11
N ARG A 62 15.39 9.17 10.19
CA ARG A 62 15.71 8.69 11.56
C ARG A 62 15.29 7.21 11.67
N THR A 63 16.20 6.31 11.30
CA THR A 63 15.99 4.86 11.18
C THR A 63 16.00 4.09 12.52
N SER A 64 16.13 4.76 13.68
CA SER A 64 16.35 4.07 14.96
C SER A 64 15.15 3.25 15.47
N GLY A 65 13.91 3.74 15.28
CA GLY A 65 12.71 3.03 15.74
C GLY A 65 12.37 1.79 14.90
N PHE A 66 12.66 1.87 13.61
CA PHE A 66 12.35 0.80 12.65
C PHE A 66 13.31 -0.40 12.78
N ARG A 67 14.56 -0.15 13.12
CA ARG A 67 15.57 -1.20 13.34
C ARG A 67 15.23 -2.08 14.54
N TRP A 68 14.69 -1.49 15.62
CA TRP A 68 14.25 -2.23 16.82
C TRP A 68 13.00 -3.08 16.53
N MET A 69 12.00 -2.54 15.82
CA MET A 69 10.80 -3.26 15.42
C MET A 69 11.12 -4.43 14.48
N ARG A 70 12.07 -4.24 13.54
CA ARG A 70 12.57 -5.31 12.65
C ARG A 70 13.23 -6.46 13.43
N MET A 71 13.93 -6.16 14.51
CA MET A 71 14.57 -7.16 15.37
C MET A 71 13.54 -7.91 16.24
N PHE A 72 12.50 -7.20 16.70
CA PHE A 72 11.40 -7.76 17.48
C PHE A 72 10.53 -8.70 16.63
N LEU A 73 10.13 -8.30 15.43
CA LEU A 73 9.30 -9.11 14.52
C LEU A 73 10.05 -10.32 13.96
N ARG A 74 11.39 -10.28 13.82
CA ARG A 74 12.20 -11.44 13.44
C ARG A 74 12.17 -12.57 14.48
N ARG A 75 11.93 -12.27 15.74
CA ARG A 75 11.92 -13.22 16.85
C ARG A 75 10.59 -13.99 16.96
N PHE A 76 9.51 -13.40 16.44
CA PHE A 76 8.17 -14.02 16.41
C PHE A 76 7.88 -14.65 15.06
N ARG A 77 8.65 -15.70 14.67
CA ARG A 77 8.30 -16.59 13.58
C ARG A 77 7.40 -17.70 14.18
N PRO A 78 6.06 -17.60 14.03
CA PRO A 78 5.41 -18.54 13.13
C PRO A 78 4.14 -18.05 12.44
N TYR A 79 3.77 -16.76 12.50
CA TYR A 79 2.53 -16.32 11.86
C TYR A 79 2.76 -16.04 10.37
N ARG A 80 1.96 -16.71 9.52
CA ARG A 80 1.87 -16.34 8.10
C ARG A 80 1.27 -14.94 8.04
N LEU A 81 2.09 -13.94 7.78
CA LEU A 81 1.66 -12.56 7.63
C LEU A 81 0.74 -12.39 6.41
N PHE A 82 0.84 -13.29 5.45
CA PHE A 82 0.10 -13.25 4.19
C PHE A 82 -0.19 -14.67 3.69
N HIS A 83 -1.20 -14.79 2.86
CA HIS A 83 -1.59 -16.00 2.17
C HIS A 83 -1.15 -15.91 0.71
N ALA A 84 -0.59 -16.99 0.17
CA ALA A 84 -0.17 -17.07 -1.24
C ALA A 84 -1.24 -17.82 -2.05
N ILE A 85 -1.53 -17.28 -3.24
CA ILE A 85 -2.46 -17.86 -4.21
C ILE A 85 -1.87 -17.78 -5.63
N LYS A 86 -2.49 -18.47 -6.57
CA LYS A 86 -2.27 -18.28 -8.01
C LYS A 86 -3.56 -17.79 -8.66
N VAL A 87 -3.44 -16.86 -9.58
CA VAL A 87 -4.55 -16.30 -10.36
C VAL A 87 -4.10 -16.27 -11.82
N ASP A 88 -4.67 -17.13 -12.65
CA ASP A 88 -4.36 -17.30 -14.08
C ASP A 88 -2.85 -17.34 -14.35
N GLY A 89 -2.13 -18.19 -13.61
CA GLY A 89 -0.68 -18.38 -13.76
C GLY A 89 0.18 -17.39 -12.95
N PHE A 90 -0.31 -16.22 -12.60
CA PHE A 90 0.42 -15.24 -11.81
C PHE A 90 0.42 -15.58 -10.32
N ARG A 91 1.52 -15.28 -9.64
CA ARG A 91 1.58 -15.33 -8.17
C ARG A 91 0.88 -14.12 -7.58
N ALA A 92 0.11 -14.34 -6.51
CA ALA A 92 -0.49 -13.28 -5.74
C ALA A 92 -0.47 -13.61 -4.24
N CYS A 93 -0.45 -12.58 -3.42
CA CYS A 93 -0.51 -12.68 -1.97
C CYS A 93 -1.57 -11.73 -1.41
N TYR A 94 -2.17 -12.09 -0.29
CA TYR A 94 -3.10 -11.22 0.42
C TYR A 94 -2.94 -11.35 1.93
N PHE A 95 -3.30 -10.29 2.67
CA PHE A 95 -3.12 -10.28 4.14
C PHE A 95 -4.34 -10.82 4.87
N PHE A 96 -5.55 -10.43 4.45
CA PHE A 96 -6.78 -10.71 5.18
C PHE A 96 -7.86 -11.33 4.30
N ASP A 97 -8.71 -12.14 4.91
CA ASP A 97 -9.98 -12.49 4.33
C ASP A 97 -10.92 -11.27 4.44
N TYR A 98 -11.56 -10.91 3.32
CA TYR A 98 -12.54 -9.84 3.25
C TYR A 98 -13.95 -10.43 3.20
N CYS A 99 -14.75 -10.10 4.21
CA CYS A 99 -16.15 -10.46 4.27
C CYS A 99 -17.02 -9.25 3.92
N PRO A 100 -17.93 -9.36 2.93
CA PRO A 100 -18.99 -8.36 2.74
C PRO A 100 -19.84 -8.21 4.01
N GLU A 101 -20.42 -7.03 4.26
CA GLU A 101 -21.18 -6.70 5.48
C GLU A 101 -22.21 -7.76 5.87
N LYS A 102 -22.97 -8.27 4.89
CA LYS A 102 -23.99 -9.30 5.11
C LYS A 102 -23.44 -10.67 5.51
N GLN A 103 -22.12 -10.87 5.46
CA GLN A 103 -21.46 -12.15 5.72
C GLN A 103 -20.52 -12.10 6.92
N ILE A 104 -20.46 -10.98 7.63
CA ILE A 104 -19.63 -10.82 8.84
C ILE A 104 -20.10 -11.81 9.90
N ARG A 105 -19.16 -12.65 10.38
CA ARG A 105 -19.42 -13.68 11.39
C ARG A 105 -18.60 -13.50 12.66
N SER A 106 -17.60 -12.64 12.61
CA SER A 106 -16.66 -12.42 13.71
C SER A 106 -16.20 -10.97 13.82
N LEU A 107 -15.75 -10.57 15.00
CA LEU A 107 -15.08 -9.27 15.23
C LEU A 107 -13.81 -9.12 14.39
N ARG A 108 -13.20 -10.23 13.96
CA ARG A 108 -12.03 -10.23 13.08
C ARG A 108 -12.43 -9.81 11.67
N ASP A 109 -13.53 -10.36 11.15
CA ASP A 109 -14.04 -10.03 9.82
C ASP A 109 -14.40 -8.54 9.74
N ASP A 110 -15.07 -8.05 10.79
CA ASP A 110 -15.44 -6.64 10.90
C ASP A 110 -14.21 -5.72 10.88
N ARG A 111 -13.21 -6.01 11.72
CA ARG A 111 -11.94 -5.25 11.74
C ARG A 111 -11.18 -5.30 10.42
N ASN A 112 -11.12 -6.46 9.76
CA ASN A 112 -10.47 -6.60 8.46
C ASN A 112 -11.19 -5.75 7.41
N ARG A 113 -12.52 -5.76 7.44
CA ARG A 113 -13.35 -4.95 6.56
C ARG A 113 -13.13 -3.45 6.80
N ASP A 114 -13.16 -3.01 8.06
CA ASP A 114 -12.96 -1.61 8.43
C ASP A 114 -11.59 -1.10 8.01
N LEU A 115 -10.53 -1.91 8.17
CA LEU A 115 -9.18 -1.56 7.71
C LEU A 115 -9.16 -1.33 6.19
N ILE A 116 -9.78 -2.22 5.43
CA ILE A 116 -9.79 -2.12 3.96
C ILE A 116 -10.65 -0.95 3.50
N LEU A 117 -11.79 -0.69 4.14
CA LEU A 117 -12.62 0.47 3.84
C LEU A 117 -11.94 1.77 4.23
N GLY A 118 -11.31 1.83 5.42
CA GLY A 118 -10.53 2.98 5.84
C GLY A 118 -9.39 3.30 4.86
N PHE A 119 -8.74 2.28 4.29
CA PHE A 119 -7.75 2.49 3.23
C PHE A 119 -8.39 3.11 1.97
N LYS A 120 -9.58 2.67 1.57
CA LYS A 120 -10.30 3.27 0.43
C LYS A 120 -10.63 4.74 0.68
N ASP A 121 -10.82 5.12 1.93
CA ASP A 121 -11.12 6.48 2.38
C ASP A 121 -9.86 7.30 2.71
N GLY A 122 -8.66 6.76 2.47
CA GLY A 122 -7.38 7.46 2.57
C GLY A 122 -6.58 7.21 3.86
N ASP A 123 -6.99 6.28 4.74
CA ASP A 123 -6.16 5.85 5.88
C ASP A 123 -5.17 4.76 5.44
N ASP A 124 -4.01 5.19 4.99
CA ASP A 124 -2.95 4.32 4.49
C ASP A 124 -1.91 3.91 5.55
N THR A 125 -2.12 4.29 6.81
CA THR A 125 -1.15 4.06 7.90
C THR A 125 -0.82 2.58 8.08
N VAL A 126 -1.84 1.72 8.21
CA VAL A 126 -1.65 0.27 8.38
C VAL A 126 -1.21 -0.40 7.08
N PRO A 127 -1.81 -0.11 5.92
CA PRO A 127 -1.34 -0.61 4.62
C PRO A 127 0.12 -0.34 4.33
N ILE A 128 0.64 0.87 4.59
CA ILE A 128 2.07 1.19 4.43
C ILE A 128 2.94 0.23 5.23
N TYR A 129 2.57 -0.06 6.47
CA TYR A 129 3.29 -1.01 7.32
C TYR A 129 3.26 -2.43 6.78
N LEU A 130 2.08 -2.91 6.40
CA LEU A 130 1.90 -4.27 5.89
C LEU A 130 2.68 -4.51 4.60
N VAL A 131 2.58 -3.57 3.65
CA VAL A 131 3.29 -3.66 2.37
C VAL A 131 4.81 -3.59 2.58
N SER A 132 5.28 -2.69 3.44
CA SER A 132 6.72 -2.59 3.76
C SER A 132 7.25 -3.86 4.43
N GLU A 133 6.50 -4.45 5.36
CA GLU A 133 6.88 -5.69 6.03
C GLU A 133 6.87 -6.88 5.07
N PHE A 134 5.90 -6.94 4.15
CA PHE A 134 5.88 -7.94 3.08
C PHE A 134 7.15 -7.83 2.22
N ILE A 135 7.49 -6.62 1.75
CA ILE A 135 8.67 -6.37 0.93
C ILE A 135 9.94 -6.84 1.64
N TYR A 136 10.12 -6.50 2.92
CA TYR A 136 11.28 -6.94 3.68
C TYR A 136 11.38 -8.45 3.88
N ARG A 137 10.27 -9.16 3.92
CA ARG A 137 10.25 -10.62 4.09
C ARG A 137 10.35 -11.37 2.78
N TYR A 138 9.73 -10.84 1.74
CA TYR A 138 9.60 -11.49 0.44
C TYR A 138 10.79 -11.22 -0.48
N ILE A 139 11.36 -9.99 -0.44
CA ILE A 139 12.40 -9.55 -1.35
C ILE A 139 13.75 -9.53 -0.61
N PRO A 140 14.76 -10.29 -1.11
CA PRO A 140 16.11 -10.17 -0.57
C PRO A 140 16.66 -8.76 -0.75
N GLY A 141 17.23 -8.17 0.32
CA GLY A 141 17.67 -6.77 0.29
C GLY A 141 18.66 -6.44 -0.84
N ARG A 142 19.52 -7.41 -1.24
CA ARG A 142 20.46 -7.27 -2.38
C ARG A 142 19.76 -7.15 -3.74
N GLU A 143 18.51 -7.59 -3.85
CA GLU A 143 17.73 -7.58 -5.09
C GLU A 143 16.69 -6.46 -5.14
N MET A 144 16.60 -5.64 -4.07
CA MET A 144 15.58 -4.59 -3.95
C MET A 144 15.59 -3.63 -5.16
N HIS A 145 16.76 -3.32 -5.70
CA HIS A 145 16.92 -2.45 -6.88
C HIS A 145 16.33 -3.02 -8.18
N LYS A 146 16.03 -4.33 -8.21
CA LYS A 146 15.35 -5.00 -9.33
C LYS A 146 13.83 -4.96 -9.20
N TRP A 147 13.30 -4.55 -8.06
CA TRP A 147 11.87 -4.55 -7.79
C TRP A 147 11.26 -3.16 -7.87
N MET A 148 10.01 -3.13 -8.31
CA MET A 148 9.21 -1.92 -8.42
C MET A 148 7.82 -2.16 -7.82
N LEU A 149 7.34 -1.22 -7.01
CA LEU A 149 5.98 -1.21 -6.49
C LEU A 149 5.09 -0.39 -7.43
N CYS A 150 4.17 -1.06 -8.10
CA CYS A 150 3.08 -0.45 -8.88
C CYS A 150 1.75 -0.69 -8.19
N THR A 151 0.71 0.04 -8.60
CA THR A 151 -0.66 -0.15 -8.10
C THR A 151 -1.63 -0.38 -9.24
N ILE A 152 -2.67 -1.19 -9.02
CA ILE A 152 -3.81 -1.26 -9.92
C ILE A 152 -4.60 0.03 -9.74
N PRO A 153 -4.76 0.87 -10.78
CA PRO A 153 -5.37 2.18 -10.59
C PRO A 153 -6.84 2.11 -10.18
N ALA A 154 -7.25 3.04 -9.33
CA ALA A 154 -8.65 3.26 -8.98
C ALA A 154 -9.47 3.71 -10.22
N SER A 155 -10.80 3.82 -10.06
CA SER A 155 -11.69 4.20 -11.17
C SER A 155 -11.49 5.62 -11.69
N THR A 156 -10.95 6.54 -10.88
CA THR A 156 -10.69 7.93 -11.26
C THR A 156 -9.29 8.36 -10.83
N ARG A 157 -8.72 9.36 -11.52
CA ARG A 157 -7.42 9.96 -11.19
C ARG A 157 -7.39 10.48 -9.74
N THR A 158 -8.44 11.19 -9.33
CA THR A 158 -8.53 11.75 -7.97
C THR A 158 -8.50 10.65 -6.91
N LYS A 159 -9.29 9.58 -7.07
CA LYS A 159 -9.28 8.43 -6.15
C LYS A 159 -7.94 7.72 -6.15
N ASN A 160 -7.30 7.59 -7.32
CA ASN A 160 -5.99 6.94 -7.46
C ASN A 160 -4.90 7.72 -6.71
N GLU A 161 -4.85 9.04 -6.90
CA GLU A 161 -3.93 9.93 -6.19
C GLU A 161 -4.12 9.88 -4.68
N ALA A 162 -5.36 10.03 -4.22
CA ALA A 162 -5.68 10.05 -2.79
C ALA A 162 -5.34 8.72 -2.10
N ARG A 163 -5.53 7.58 -2.78
CA ARG A 163 -5.36 6.26 -2.20
C ARG A 163 -3.92 5.75 -2.26
N TYR A 164 -3.24 5.92 -3.40
CA TYR A 164 -2.00 5.18 -3.67
C TYR A 164 -0.73 6.02 -3.71
N ARG A 165 -0.80 7.33 -3.98
CA ARG A 165 0.41 8.16 -4.09
C ARG A 165 1.23 8.12 -2.80
N ASN A 166 0.63 8.49 -1.67
CA ASN A 166 1.35 8.53 -0.38
C ASN A 166 1.83 7.15 0.04
N LEU A 167 1.02 6.10 -0.18
CA LEU A 167 1.42 4.72 0.10
C LEU A 167 2.69 4.36 -0.68
N CYS A 168 2.72 4.57 -2.00
CA CYS A 168 3.88 4.23 -2.83
C CYS A 168 5.13 5.04 -2.44
N GLU A 169 4.99 6.34 -2.20
CA GLU A 169 6.10 7.20 -1.75
C GLU A 169 6.67 6.72 -0.41
N ARG A 170 5.80 6.50 0.59
CA ARG A 170 6.23 6.09 1.93
C ARG A 170 6.83 4.68 1.95
N VAL A 171 6.25 3.74 1.23
CA VAL A 171 6.79 2.38 1.12
C VAL A 171 8.15 2.41 0.42
N ALA A 172 8.32 3.17 -0.65
CA ALA A 172 9.59 3.32 -1.33
C ALA A 172 10.66 3.95 -0.42
N ASP A 173 10.32 5.01 0.31
CA ASP A 173 11.21 5.65 1.28
C ASP A 173 11.65 4.68 2.40
N MET A 174 10.75 3.83 2.86
CA MET A 174 11.01 2.88 3.95
C MET A 174 11.84 1.69 3.49
N THR A 175 11.58 1.16 2.31
CA THR A 175 12.12 -0.13 1.87
C THR A 175 13.26 -0.02 0.86
N GLY A 176 13.32 1.08 0.10
CA GLY A 176 14.25 1.26 -1.02
C GLY A 176 13.77 0.59 -2.32
N ILE A 177 12.54 0.07 -2.38
CA ILE A 177 11.93 -0.41 -3.63
C ILE A 177 11.69 0.77 -4.59
N HIS A 178 11.75 0.54 -5.90
CA HIS A 178 11.41 1.59 -6.85
C HIS A 178 9.93 1.95 -6.76
N ASN A 179 9.63 3.26 -6.72
CA ASN A 179 8.27 3.76 -6.77
C ASN A 179 7.77 3.77 -8.22
N GLY A 180 6.84 2.87 -8.53
CA GLY A 180 6.21 2.72 -9.85
C GLY A 180 4.81 3.34 -9.95
N PHE A 181 4.41 4.22 -9.01
CA PHE A 181 3.07 4.84 -9.03
C PHE A 181 2.72 5.52 -10.37
N LYS A 182 3.71 6.08 -11.07
CA LYS A 182 3.54 6.75 -12.35
C LYS A 182 3.65 5.84 -13.56
N GLU A 183 3.93 4.56 -13.38
CA GLU A 183 4.08 3.61 -14.49
C GLU A 183 2.74 3.12 -15.04
N ILE A 184 1.64 3.28 -14.29
CA ILE A 184 0.29 2.96 -14.76
C ILE A 184 -0.57 4.21 -14.63
N ILE A 185 -0.90 4.82 -15.77
CA ILE A 185 -1.58 6.12 -15.84
C ILE A 185 -3.01 5.92 -16.31
N ILE A 186 -3.96 6.59 -15.66
CA ILE A 186 -5.35 6.66 -16.08
C ILE A 186 -5.45 7.72 -17.19
N LEU A 187 -5.81 7.33 -18.41
CA LEU A 187 -5.98 8.24 -19.55
C LEU A 187 -7.27 9.06 -19.42
N PHE A 188 -8.34 8.42 -18.98
CA PHE A 188 -9.64 9.04 -18.70
C PHE A 188 -10.33 8.34 -17.54
N ASP A 189 -11.08 9.09 -16.75
CA ASP A 189 -11.81 8.54 -15.61
C ASP A 189 -12.92 7.60 -16.10
N ARG A 190 -13.05 6.45 -15.45
CA ARG A 190 -14.18 5.55 -15.72
C ARG A 190 -15.43 6.20 -15.15
N GLN A 191 -16.36 6.57 -16.03
CA GLN A 191 -17.69 6.97 -15.59
C GLN A 191 -18.38 5.77 -14.94
N ASP A 192 -19.23 6.02 -13.93
CA ASP A 192 -20.12 5.01 -13.35
C ASP A 192 -21.19 4.61 -14.38
N SER A 193 -20.77 4.05 -15.49
CA SER A 193 -21.69 3.59 -16.50
C SER A 193 -22.21 2.21 -16.10
N ARG A 194 -23.50 2.14 -15.82
CA ARG A 194 -24.27 0.90 -15.74
C ARG A 194 -24.23 0.10 -17.08
N GLN A 195 -23.49 0.58 -18.06
CA GLN A 195 -23.25 -0.03 -19.38
C GLN A 195 -21.82 -0.58 -19.53
N LYS A 196 -21.22 -1.14 -18.47
CA LYS A 196 -19.95 -1.85 -18.59
C LYS A 196 -20.14 -3.07 -19.49
N LYS A 197 -19.40 -3.12 -20.61
CA LYS A 197 -18.82 -4.39 -21.03
C LYS A 197 -17.91 -4.82 -19.89
N GLU A 198 -18.29 -5.86 -19.15
CA GLU A 198 -17.71 -6.30 -17.88
C GLU A 198 -16.24 -6.72 -17.97
N ASP A 199 -15.63 -6.78 -19.15
CA ASP A 199 -14.40 -7.50 -19.40
C ASP A 199 -13.16 -6.65 -19.67
N ASP A 200 -13.27 -5.35 -19.93
CA ASP A 200 -12.08 -4.49 -20.17
C ASP A 200 -11.85 -3.50 -19.04
N THR A 201 -10.97 -3.88 -18.11
CA THR A 201 -10.58 -3.01 -16.99
C THR A 201 -9.33 -2.19 -17.26
N VAL A 202 -8.62 -2.43 -18.37
CA VAL A 202 -7.34 -1.79 -18.69
C VAL A 202 -7.39 -0.86 -19.89
N GLY A 203 -8.47 -0.85 -20.68
CA GLY A 203 -8.58 -0.04 -21.90
C GLY A 203 -8.46 1.47 -21.73
N ASN A 204 -8.60 1.97 -20.50
CA ASN A 204 -8.36 3.36 -20.14
C ASN A 204 -7.01 3.61 -19.45
N LEU A 205 -6.11 2.62 -19.45
CA LEU A 205 -4.81 2.70 -18.80
C LEU A 205 -3.68 2.77 -19.81
N GLN A 206 -2.65 3.52 -19.47
CA GLN A 206 -1.38 3.55 -20.19
C GLN A 206 -0.29 2.97 -19.29
N PHE A 207 0.50 2.05 -19.83
CA PHE A 207 1.60 1.40 -19.13
C PHE A 207 2.93 1.97 -19.62
N GLY A 208 3.72 2.49 -18.67
CA GLY A 208 5.02 3.11 -18.93
C GLY A 208 6.13 2.08 -19.16
N PRO A 209 7.25 2.52 -19.76
CA PRO A 209 8.39 1.64 -20.07
C PRO A 209 9.27 1.34 -18.85
N GLY A 210 9.11 2.05 -17.74
CA GLY A 210 9.95 1.90 -16.55
C GLY A 210 9.86 0.53 -15.86
N VAL A 211 8.83 -0.27 -16.20
CA VAL A 211 8.68 -1.65 -15.72
C VAL A 211 9.60 -2.65 -16.40
N ALA A 212 10.20 -2.30 -17.56
CA ALA A 212 11.04 -3.21 -18.34
C ALA A 212 12.23 -3.72 -17.52
N GLY A 213 12.42 -5.05 -17.52
CA GLY A 213 13.45 -5.75 -16.76
C GLY A 213 13.26 -5.75 -15.24
N LYS A 214 12.17 -5.18 -14.70
CA LYS A 214 11.87 -5.16 -13.26
C LYS A 214 10.98 -6.32 -12.85
N HIS A 215 11.14 -6.78 -11.61
CA HIS A 215 10.13 -7.57 -10.92
C HIS A 215 9.10 -6.60 -10.35
N VAL A 216 7.86 -6.68 -10.81
CA VAL A 216 6.80 -5.76 -10.39
C VAL A 216 5.98 -6.38 -9.26
N LEU A 217 5.90 -5.67 -8.12
CA LEU A 217 4.93 -5.93 -7.07
C LEU A 217 3.71 -5.06 -7.36
N LEU A 218 2.63 -5.69 -7.82
CA LEU A 218 1.40 -5.00 -8.22
C LEU A 218 0.39 -5.04 -7.07
N PHE A 219 0.15 -3.89 -6.46
CA PHE A 219 -0.66 -3.76 -5.25
C PHE A 219 -2.08 -3.26 -5.54
N ASP A 220 -3.06 -3.80 -4.79
CA ASP A 220 -4.43 -3.26 -4.74
C ASP A 220 -5.09 -3.54 -3.36
N ASP A 221 -6.26 -2.95 -3.11
CA ASP A 221 -6.99 -3.13 -1.86
C ASP A 221 -7.62 -4.53 -1.73
N ILE A 222 -8.38 -5.00 -2.71
CA ILE A 222 -9.10 -6.28 -2.65
C ILE A 222 -8.97 -7.06 -3.94
N ILE A 223 -8.66 -8.34 -3.82
CA ILE A 223 -8.83 -9.28 -4.92
C ILE A 223 -10.14 -10.06 -4.79
N THR A 224 -10.95 -10.04 -5.85
CA THR A 224 -12.20 -10.82 -5.96
C THR A 224 -12.02 -11.98 -6.95
N ARG A 225 -12.35 -11.78 -8.21
CA ARG A 225 -12.09 -12.73 -9.32
C ARG A 225 -10.66 -12.63 -9.85
N GLY A 226 -10.02 -11.47 -9.69
CA GLY A 226 -8.66 -11.23 -10.14
C GLY A 226 -8.56 -10.69 -11.57
N THR A 227 -9.67 -10.46 -12.28
CA THR A 227 -9.68 -10.00 -13.68
C THR A 227 -8.81 -8.74 -13.90
N SER A 228 -9.01 -7.68 -13.09
CA SER A 228 -8.20 -6.46 -13.20
C SER A 228 -6.71 -6.70 -12.93
N PHE A 229 -6.40 -7.60 -12.00
CA PHE A 229 -5.02 -7.97 -11.70
C PHE A 229 -4.37 -8.67 -12.89
N VAL A 230 -5.03 -9.68 -13.46
CA VAL A 230 -4.51 -10.46 -14.59
C VAL A 230 -4.28 -9.55 -15.79
N GLN A 231 -5.27 -8.75 -16.18
CA GLN A 231 -5.16 -7.83 -17.30
C GLN A 231 -4.03 -6.80 -17.11
N CYS A 232 -3.89 -6.22 -15.93
CA CYS A 232 -2.75 -5.33 -15.65
C CYS A 232 -1.41 -6.08 -15.67
N ALA A 233 -1.36 -7.30 -15.13
CA ALA A 233 -0.15 -8.11 -15.10
C ALA A 233 0.31 -8.47 -16.51
N GLU A 234 -0.60 -8.86 -17.40
CA GLU A 234 -0.33 -9.14 -18.81
C GLU A 234 0.24 -7.92 -19.52
N GLN A 235 -0.39 -6.75 -19.38
CA GLN A 235 0.11 -5.50 -19.98
C GLN A 235 1.49 -5.11 -19.44
N ILE A 236 1.77 -5.33 -18.16
CA ILE A 236 3.09 -5.09 -17.56
C ILE A 236 4.13 -6.07 -18.13
N MET A 237 3.76 -7.35 -18.29
CA MET A 237 4.63 -8.35 -18.94
C MET A 237 4.92 -7.99 -20.38
N ASP A 238 3.92 -7.53 -21.15
CA ASP A 238 4.07 -7.07 -22.54
C ASP A 238 5.00 -5.86 -22.67
N LYS A 239 5.12 -5.04 -21.61
CA LYS A 239 6.11 -3.96 -21.50
C LYS A 239 7.51 -4.43 -21.10
N GLY A 240 7.74 -5.75 -21.03
CA GLY A 240 9.04 -6.33 -20.77
C GLY A 240 9.43 -6.47 -19.30
N ALA A 241 8.48 -6.47 -18.38
CA ALA A 241 8.78 -6.78 -16.98
C ALA A 241 9.34 -8.20 -16.83
N ALA A 242 10.26 -8.40 -15.89
CA ALA A 242 10.85 -9.71 -15.62
C ALA A 242 9.84 -10.66 -14.92
N SER A 243 8.95 -10.13 -14.10
CA SER A 243 7.83 -10.88 -13.49
C SER A 243 6.85 -9.92 -12.84
N VAL A 244 5.61 -10.41 -12.62
CA VAL A 244 4.59 -9.71 -11.82
C VAL A 244 4.14 -10.58 -10.67
N THR A 245 4.04 -10.00 -9.48
CA THR A 245 3.48 -10.61 -8.28
C THR A 245 2.41 -9.69 -7.71
N GLY A 246 1.17 -10.19 -7.54
CA GLY A 246 0.10 -9.43 -6.90
C GLY A 246 0.27 -9.35 -5.40
N LEU A 247 -0.10 -8.22 -4.80
CA LEU A 247 -0.22 -8.05 -3.36
C LEU A 247 -1.50 -7.30 -3.02
N PHE A 248 -2.31 -7.87 -2.15
CA PHE A 248 -3.64 -7.34 -1.81
C PHE A 248 -3.81 -7.22 -0.30
N LEU A 249 -4.54 -6.20 0.16
CA LEU A 249 -4.92 -6.16 1.57
C LEU A 249 -5.90 -7.28 1.88
N GLY A 250 -6.91 -7.48 1.04
CA GLY A 250 -7.92 -8.49 1.25
C GLY A 250 -8.23 -9.36 0.05
N ARG A 251 -8.75 -10.57 0.35
CA ARG A 251 -9.38 -11.45 -0.63
C ARG A 251 -10.82 -11.70 -0.24
N THR A 252 -11.75 -11.49 -1.16
CA THR A 252 -13.16 -11.81 -0.94
C THR A 252 -13.33 -13.33 -0.78
N LEU A 253 -13.90 -13.74 0.35
CA LEU A 253 -14.36 -15.11 0.54
C LEU A 253 -15.60 -15.35 -0.34
N ARG A 254 -15.60 -16.47 -1.05
CA ARG A 254 -16.74 -16.93 -1.85
C ARG A 254 -17.54 -17.94 -1.08
#